data_8981c3f9cf8b139e79dff9dd95a7dd21
#
_entry.id   8981c3f9cf8b139e79dff9dd95a7dd21
#
_cell.length_a   1.000
_cell.length_b   1.000
_cell.length_c   1.000
_cell.angle_alpha   90.00
_cell.angle_beta   90.00
_cell.angle_gamma   90.00
#
_symmetry.space_group_name_H-M   'P 1'
#
loop_
_entity.id
_entity.type
_entity.pdbx_description
1 polymer ?
#
loop_
_entity_poly.entity_id
_entity_poly.type
_entity_poly.pdbx_seq_one_letter_code
_entity_poly.pdbx_strand_id
1 'polypeptide(L)'
;MKLLIISNVILLIVVRISATSYDALNSWYHPHTLAMVGSGSSLHIAESDRLNPSLMFSNEQLLTIGHVRYPADISSQMVQIVLPRNYGTLGVTIRHISYGIFEGFDNNGSPTTNFSAGDSWVTISIAKRLFSGKLNWGASTGFLFSDLGEYSSTLLTGTSGVSLNLAKYNILVGLAIRNLAISIKDYSSAEINFPAILNLSLAKRLAYLPLNMALDIDYGLYNQLMTFHLGGVFELPYNTQIRFGTSSQRIDQLSQINLIRDILTDTGLGITITTHQYIIDIGTYIYGTGGSVIAIGLGLKL
;
A
#
# COMPACT_ATOMS: atom_id res chain seq x y z
N MET A 1 -18.65 22.74 -38.34
CA MET A 1 -17.74 21.61 -38.64
C MET A 1 -16.60 21.44 -37.65
N LYS A 2 -16.21 22.45 -36.87
CA LYS A 2 -15.15 22.31 -35.81
C LYS A 2 -15.66 21.77 -34.46
N LEU A 3 -16.96 21.85 -34.16
CA LEU A 3 -17.54 21.34 -32.91
C LEU A 3 -17.78 19.82 -32.93
N LEU A 4 -17.92 19.20 -34.10
CA LEU A 4 -18.11 17.73 -34.22
C LEU A 4 -16.82 16.93 -34.07
N ILE A 5 -15.65 17.55 -34.20
CA ILE A 5 -14.35 16.87 -34.05
C ILE A 5 -13.95 16.77 -32.58
N ILE A 6 -14.38 17.71 -31.74
CA ILE A 6 -14.09 17.70 -30.29
C ILE A 6 -14.95 16.66 -29.58
N SER A 7 -16.17 16.39 -30.05
CA SER A 7 -17.05 15.36 -29.47
C SER A 7 -16.55 13.92 -29.71
N ASN A 8 -15.80 13.67 -30.76
CA ASN A 8 -15.29 12.33 -31.08
C ASN A 8 -13.93 12.00 -30.44
N VAL A 9 -13.21 12.98 -29.90
CA VAL A 9 -11.96 12.75 -29.17
C VAL A 9 -12.22 12.36 -27.69
N ILE A 10 -13.39 12.74 -27.15
CA ILE A 10 -13.78 12.40 -25.77
C ILE A 10 -14.33 10.97 -25.65
N LEU A 11 -14.69 10.32 -26.75
CA LEU A 11 -15.35 8.99 -26.73
C LEU A 11 -14.38 7.81 -26.93
N LEU A 12 -13.08 8.02 -26.83
CA LEU A 12 -12.06 6.96 -26.95
C LEU A 12 -11.24 6.73 -25.65
N ILE A 13 -11.80 7.09 -24.51
CA ILE A 13 -11.35 6.48 -23.25
C ILE A 13 -12.05 5.12 -23.17
N VAL A 14 -11.52 4.16 -23.89
CA VAL A 14 -11.83 2.75 -23.66
C VAL A 14 -11.30 2.43 -22.26
N VAL A 15 -12.17 2.46 -21.26
CA VAL A 15 -11.90 1.91 -19.94
C VAL A 15 -11.63 0.41 -20.16
N ARG A 16 -10.38 0.05 -20.30
CA ARG A 16 -9.98 -1.36 -20.21
C ARG A 16 -10.08 -1.74 -18.75
N ILE A 17 -11.22 -2.30 -18.36
CA ILE A 17 -11.35 -3.01 -17.09
C ILE A 17 -10.51 -4.28 -17.24
N SER A 18 -9.27 -4.21 -16.82
CA SER A 18 -8.39 -5.37 -16.72
C SER A 18 -8.41 -5.82 -15.28
N ALA A 19 -9.04 -6.96 -15.01
CA ALA A 19 -8.91 -7.59 -13.70
C ALA A 19 -7.43 -7.95 -13.52
N THR A 20 -6.81 -7.43 -12.47
CA THR A 20 -5.50 -7.88 -12.01
C THR A 20 -5.71 -8.97 -10.98
N SER A 21 -4.90 -10.01 -11.03
CA SER A 21 -4.89 -11.06 -10.02
C SER A 21 -3.97 -10.66 -8.86
N TYR A 22 -4.20 -11.26 -7.68
CA TYR A 22 -3.39 -11.07 -6.47
C TYR A 22 -3.53 -9.70 -5.82
N ASP A 23 -4.73 -9.44 -5.32
CA ASP A 23 -5.07 -8.20 -4.57
C ASP A 23 -4.21 -8.01 -3.32
N ALA A 24 -3.64 -9.09 -2.76
CA ALA A 24 -2.68 -9.02 -1.66
C ALA A 24 -1.50 -8.06 -1.95
N LEU A 25 -1.06 -7.94 -3.19
CA LEU A 25 0.04 -7.04 -3.57
C LEU A 25 -0.32 -5.55 -3.40
N ASN A 26 -1.62 -5.20 -3.47
CA ASN A 26 -2.12 -3.83 -3.36
C ASN A 26 -2.88 -3.57 -2.05
N SER A 27 -3.16 -4.59 -1.25
CA SER A 27 -3.87 -4.48 0.02
C SER A 27 -3.06 -3.70 1.06
N TRP A 28 -3.73 -3.10 2.03
CA TRP A 28 -3.11 -2.48 3.19
C TRP A 28 -2.90 -3.52 4.29
N TYR A 29 -1.80 -3.37 5.03
CA TYR A 29 -1.44 -4.26 6.13
C TYR A 29 -1.15 -3.49 7.41
N HIS A 30 -1.07 -2.15 7.33
CA HIS A 30 -0.73 -1.30 8.47
C HIS A 30 -1.56 0.01 8.47
N PRO A 31 -1.89 0.54 9.66
CA PRO A 31 -2.64 1.81 9.79
C PRO A 31 -2.03 2.99 9.07
N HIS A 32 -0.69 3.09 8.98
CA HIS A 32 -0.03 4.21 8.32
C HIS A 32 -0.41 4.32 6.84
N THR A 33 -0.31 3.21 6.12
CA THR A 33 -0.60 3.17 4.68
C THR A 33 -2.09 3.32 4.40
N LEU A 34 -2.93 2.71 5.26
CA LEU A 34 -4.38 2.86 5.22
C LEU A 34 -4.80 4.32 5.40
N ALA A 35 -4.34 4.98 6.48
CA ALA A 35 -4.71 6.35 6.82
C ALA A 35 -4.23 7.38 5.79
N MET A 36 -3.17 7.07 5.06
CA MET A 36 -2.63 7.92 3.99
C MET A 36 -3.13 7.53 2.59
N VAL A 37 -4.04 6.55 2.49
CA VAL A 37 -4.64 6.09 1.22
C VAL A 37 -3.56 5.77 0.17
N GLY A 38 -2.48 5.09 0.59
CA GLY A 38 -1.35 4.75 -0.27
C GLY A 38 -0.39 5.87 -0.60
N SER A 39 -0.63 7.13 -0.17
CA SER A 39 0.36 8.21 -0.27
C SER A 39 1.49 8.02 0.75
N GLY A 40 2.56 8.77 0.59
CA GLY A 40 3.67 8.78 1.54
C GLY A 40 4.76 7.75 1.24
N SER A 41 4.86 7.27 0.00
CA SER A 41 5.99 6.45 -0.44
C SER A 41 7.35 7.17 -0.32
N SER A 42 7.34 8.49 -0.13
CA SER A 42 8.52 9.30 0.19
C SER A 42 8.63 9.65 1.67
N LEU A 43 7.84 9.06 2.55
CA LEU A 43 7.94 9.20 4.01
C LEU A 43 8.44 7.90 4.63
N HIS A 44 9.08 8.01 5.82
CA HIS A 44 9.49 6.85 6.60
C HIS A 44 8.27 6.28 7.33
N ILE A 45 7.62 5.29 6.74
CA ILE A 45 6.44 4.60 7.25
C ILE A 45 6.66 3.11 7.34
N ALA A 46 5.85 2.42 8.13
CA ALA A 46 5.73 0.97 8.05
C ALA A 46 5.37 0.56 6.61
N GLU A 47 5.71 -0.65 6.21
CA GLU A 47 5.54 -1.14 4.83
C GLU A 47 6.42 -0.45 3.76
N SER A 48 7.43 0.34 4.15
CA SER A 48 8.34 0.93 3.18
C SER A 48 9.04 -0.11 2.31
N ASP A 49 9.27 -1.33 2.83
CA ASP A 49 9.80 -2.47 2.07
C ASP A 49 8.96 -2.81 0.82
N ARG A 50 7.66 -2.53 0.86
CA ARG A 50 6.72 -2.74 -0.24
C ARG A 50 6.51 -1.49 -1.10
N LEU A 51 6.45 -0.31 -0.47
CA LEU A 51 6.16 0.94 -1.17
C LEU A 51 7.41 1.54 -1.84
N ASN A 52 8.44 1.78 -1.06
CA ASN A 52 9.75 2.25 -1.53
C ASN A 52 10.85 1.79 -0.55
N PRO A 53 11.52 0.68 -0.84
CA PRO A 53 12.52 0.11 0.08
C PRO A 53 13.70 1.05 0.38
N SER A 54 13.96 2.05 -0.46
CA SER A 54 15.03 3.02 -0.22
C SER A 54 14.82 3.87 1.03
N LEU A 55 13.65 3.80 1.66
CA LEU A 55 13.27 4.58 2.85
C LEU A 55 13.10 3.71 4.10
N MET A 56 13.40 2.43 4.02
CA MET A 56 13.35 1.51 5.14
C MET A 56 14.53 1.73 6.10
N PHE A 57 14.56 2.87 6.79
CA PHE A 57 15.59 3.18 7.76
C PHE A 57 15.02 3.32 9.16
N SER A 58 15.72 2.72 10.12
CA SER A 58 15.51 2.91 11.55
C SER A 58 16.87 3.13 12.22
N ASN A 59 16.89 3.86 13.31
CA ASN A 59 18.09 4.00 14.15
C ASN A 59 18.21 2.86 15.16
N GLU A 60 17.10 2.20 15.47
CA GLU A 60 16.95 1.11 16.42
C GLU A 60 16.34 -0.10 15.72
N GLN A 61 16.51 -1.28 16.31
CA GLN A 61 15.77 -2.45 15.84
C GLN A 61 14.29 -2.23 16.11
N LEU A 62 13.45 -2.48 15.12
CA LEU A 62 12.02 -2.23 15.20
C LEU A 62 11.25 -3.48 14.80
N LEU A 63 10.40 -3.96 15.70
CA LEU A 63 9.38 -4.96 15.41
C LEU A 63 8.04 -4.22 15.22
N THR A 64 7.37 -4.44 14.11
CA THR A 64 6.06 -3.84 13.81
C THR A 64 5.04 -4.93 13.52
N ILE A 65 3.86 -4.81 14.12
CA ILE A 65 2.72 -5.68 13.89
C ILE A 65 1.57 -4.80 13.38
N GLY A 66 0.87 -5.24 12.36
CA GLY A 66 -0.31 -4.56 11.82
C GLY A 66 -1.46 -5.53 11.65
N HIS A 67 -2.68 -5.05 11.86
CA HIS A 67 -3.92 -5.76 11.58
C HIS A 67 -4.90 -4.78 10.93
N VAL A 68 -5.49 -5.18 9.81
CA VAL A 68 -6.49 -4.41 9.07
C VAL A 68 -7.74 -5.26 8.88
N ARG A 69 -8.88 -4.71 9.24
CA ARG A 69 -10.20 -5.32 9.02
C ARG A 69 -10.93 -4.57 7.92
N TYR A 70 -11.23 -5.29 6.87
CA TYR A 70 -12.02 -4.84 5.72
C TYR A 70 -13.49 -5.24 5.89
N PRO A 71 -14.41 -4.70 5.06
CA PRO A 71 -15.76 -5.25 4.92
C PRO A 71 -15.76 -6.71 4.49
N ALA A 72 -16.89 -7.38 4.63
CA ALA A 72 -17.11 -8.79 4.22
C ALA A 72 -16.16 -9.81 4.89
N ASP A 73 -15.81 -9.56 6.18
CA ASP A 73 -14.94 -10.43 7.00
C ASP A 73 -13.55 -10.68 6.43
N ILE A 74 -13.10 -9.87 5.47
CA ILE A 74 -11.74 -9.88 4.97
C ILE A 74 -10.84 -9.21 6.01
N SER A 75 -9.68 -9.80 6.24
CA SER A 75 -8.68 -9.22 7.16
C SER A 75 -7.26 -9.44 6.66
N SER A 76 -6.38 -8.48 6.95
CA SER A 76 -4.95 -8.63 6.68
C SER A 76 -4.12 -8.41 7.95
N GLN A 77 -2.99 -9.10 8.01
CA GLN A 77 -2.03 -9.03 9.11
C GLN A 77 -0.63 -8.87 8.56
N MET A 78 0.23 -8.23 9.37
CA MET A 78 1.64 -8.03 9.05
C MET A 78 2.49 -8.16 10.31
N VAL A 79 3.63 -8.80 10.17
CA VAL A 79 4.74 -8.73 11.12
C VAL A 79 5.99 -8.35 10.34
N GLN A 80 6.66 -7.29 10.76
CA GLN A 80 7.88 -6.77 10.14
C GLN A 80 8.95 -6.58 11.20
N ILE A 81 10.17 -7.03 10.92
CA ILE A 81 11.36 -6.67 11.69
C ILE A 81 12.31 -5.87 10.82
N VAL A 82 12.78 -4.74 11.35
CA VAL A 82 13.75 -3.86 10.69
C VAL A 82 15.01 -3.83 11.56
N LEU A 83 16.13 -4.16 10.94
CA LEU A 83 17.43 -4.36 11.60
C LEU A 83 18.46 -3.39 11.00
N PRO A 84 18.80 -2.27 11.68
CA PRO A 84 19.91 -1.42 11.26
C PRO A 84 21.23 -2.18 11.36
N ARG A 85 22.07 -2.04 10.33
CA ARG A 85 23.41 -2.62 10.23
C ARG A 85 24.37 -1.59 9.66
N ASN A 86 25.68 -1.78 9.87
CA ASN A 86 26.71 -0.87 9.40
C ASN A 86 26.75 -0.70 7.87
N TYR A 87 26.32 -1.73 7.12
CA TYR A 87 26.29 -1.74 5.66
C TYR A 87 24.94 -1.31 5.07
N GLY A 88 23.93 -1.07 5.90
CA GLY A 88 22.55 -0.72 5.50
C GLY A 88 21.53 -1.25 6.49
N THR A 89 20.26 -1.09 6.17
CA THR A 89 19.15 -1.63 6.97
C THR A 89 18.58 -2.86 6.29
N LEU A 90 18.43 -3.94 7.05
CA LEU A 90 17.76 -5.17 6.59
C LEU A 90 16.32 -5.20 7.13
N GLY A 91 15.42 -5.77 6.37
CA GLY A 91 14.04 -6.02 6.77
C GLY A 91 13.60 -7.44 6.42
N VAL A 92 12.76 -8.01 7.27
CA VAL A 92 12.01 -9.23 6.99
C VAL A 92 10.55 -8.93 7.31
N THR A 93 9.65 -9.23 6.39
CA THR A 93 8.23 -8.99 6.59
C THR A 93 7.43 -10.23 6.18
N ILE A 94 6.47 -10.59 7.01
CA ILE A 94 5.48 -11.62 6.74
C ILE A 94 4.12 -10.92 6.71
N ARG A 95 3.35 -11.15 5.66
CA ARG A 95 1.99 -10.64 5.47
C ARG A 95 1.04 -11.78 5.17
N HIS A 96 -0.16 -11.65 5.65
CA HIS A 96 -1.26 -12.56 5.33
C HIS A 96 -2.53 -11.77 5.11
N ILE A 97 -3.32 -12.16 4.11
CA ILE A 97 -4.69 -11.68 3.91
C ILE A 97 -5.61 -12.89 3.84
N SER A 98 -6.66 -12.88 4.66
CA SER A 98 -7.74 -13.86 4.62
C SER A 98 -8.94 -13.24 3.92
N TYR A 99 -9.47 -13.92 2.93
CA TYR A 99 -10.69 -13.53 2.23
C TYR A 99 -11.95 -14.13 2.86
N GLY A 100 -11.77 -14.94 3.95
CA GLY A 100 -12.88 -15.57 4.66
C GLY A 100 -13.06 -17.05 4.30
N ILE A 101 -14.22 -17.55 4.71
CA ILE A 101 -14.65 -18.94 4.47
C ILE A 101 -15.82 -18.89 3.49
N PHE A 102 -15.76 -19.73 2.48
CA PHE A 102 -16.76 -19.83 1.43
C PHE A 102 -17.51 -21.16 1.54
N GLU A 103 -18.81 -21.13 1.32
CA GLU A 103 -19.63 -22.34 1.23
C GLU A 103 -19.31 -23.05 -0.09
N GLY A 104 -19.04 -24.36 0.01
CA GLY A 104 -18.81 -25.20 -1.17
C GLY A 104 -20.13 -25.76 -1.71
N PHE A 105 -20.25 -25.83 -3.03
CA PHE A 105 -21.38 -26.45 -3.72
C PHE A 105 -20.87 -27.34 -4.86
N ASP A 106 -21.52 -28.47 -5.08
CA ASP A 106 -21.27 -29.32 -6.23
C ASP A 106 -21.94 -28.77 -7.52
N ASN A 107 -21.71 -29.42 -8.65
CA ASN A 107 -22.30 -29.01 -9.94
C ASN A 107 -23.85 -29.08 -9.97
N ASN A 108 -24.49 -29.74 -9.01
CA ASN A 108 -25.93 -29.86 -8.87
C ASN A 108 -26.48 -28.83 -7.86
N GLY A 109 -25.63 -28.00 -7.26
CA GLY A 109 -26.01 -27.02 -6.24
C GLY A 109 -26.20 -27.63 -4.83
N SER A 110 -25.74 -28.86 -4.59
CA SER A 110 -25.75 -29.45 -3.26
C SER A 110 -24.56 -28.96 -2.42
N PRO A 111 -24.78 -28.64 -1.12
CA PRO A 111 -23.71 -28.20 -0.25
C PRO A 111 -22.57 -29.23 -0.13
N THR A 112 -21.35 -28.79 -0.24
CA THR A 112 -20.12 -29.56 0.00
C THR A 112 -19.33 -29.00 1.17
N THR A 113 -18.09 -29.40 1.34
CA THR A 113 -17.20 -28.87 2.38
C THR A 113 -16.89 -27.40 2.12
N ASN A 114 -16.97 -26.57 3.16
CA ASN A 114 -16.54 -25.18 3.10
C ASN A 114 -15.02 -25.11 2.84
N PHE A 115 -14.58 -24.07 2.15
CA PHE A 115 -13.16 -23.81 1.90
C PHE A 115 -12.77 -22.39 2.33
N SER A 116 -11.52 -22.19 2.65
CA SER A 116 -10.92 -20.86 2.92
C SER A 116 -10.11 -20.37 1.73
N ALA A 117 -10.02 -19.05 1.60
CA ALA A 117 -9.15 -18.41 0.63
C ALA A 117 -8.28 -17.37 1.32
N GLY A 118 -7.03 -17.24 0.88
CA GLY A 118 -6.09 -16.29 1.43
C GLY A 118 -4.75 -16.29 0.73
N ASP A 119 -3.99 -15.20 0.96
CA ASP A 119 -2.65 -15.03 0.45
C ASP A 119 -1.66 -14.83 1.60
N SER A 120 -0.49 -15.45 1.50
CA SER A 120 0.62 -15.28 2.43
C SER A 120 1.84 -14.77 1.67
N TRP A 121 2.46 -13.70 2.16
CA TRP A 121 3.58 -13.07 1.46
C TRP A 121 4.76 -12.84 2.41
N VAL A 122 5.89 -13.44 2.11
CA VAL A 122 7.14 -13.31 2.87
C VAL A 122 8.14 -12.55 2.03
N THR A 123 8.70 -11.45 2.57
CA THR A 123 9.69 -10.62 1.89
C THR A 123 10.94 -10.41 2.73
N ILE A 124 12.07 -10.31 2.06
CA ILE A 124 13.33 -9.81 2.60
C ILE A 124 13.70 -8.53 1.86
N SER A 125 14.29 -7.58 2.56
CA SER A 125 14.56 -6.25 2.02
C SER A 125 15.87 -5.67 2.54
N ILE A 126 16.46 -4.80 1.74
CA ILE A 126 17.67 -4.05 2.08
C ILE A 126 17.51 -2.60 1.65
N ALA A 127 17.96 -1.69 2.53
CA ALA A 127 18.09 -0.27 2.22
C ALA A 127 19.49 0.23 2.50
N LYS A 128 20.03 1.08 1.63
CA LYS A 128 21.37 1.63 1.75
C LYS A 128 21.37 3.13 1.48
N ARG A 129 22.05 3.88 2.36
CA ARG A 129 22.34 5.31 2.17
C ARG A 129 23.59 5.45 1.32
N LEU A 130 23.50 6.28 0.26
CA LEU A 130 24.59 6.60 -0.65
C LEU A 130 24.88 8.10 -0.57
N PHE A 131 26.09 8.50 -0.93
CA PHE A 131 26.51 9.91 -0.95
C PHE A 131 26.14 10.68 0.33
N SER A 132 26.50 10.12 1.48
CA SER A 132 26.18 10.68 2.82
C SER A 132 24.68 10.92 3.05
N GLY A 133 23.83 10.04 2.52
CA GLY A 133 22.38 10.10 2.71
C GLY A 133 21.62 11.06 1.79
N LYS A 134 22.30 11.67 0.82
CA LYS A 134 21.62 12.46 -0.22
C LYS A 134 20.80 11.58 -1.17
N LEU A 135 21.34 10.43 -1.53
CA LEU A 135 20.68 9.42 -2.34
C LEU A 135 20.56 8.14 -1.50
N ASN A 136 19.40 7.52 -1.50
CA ASN A 136 19.21 6.20 -0.92
C ASN A 136 18.72 5.23 -2.01
N TRP A 137 19.06 3.98 -1.85
CA TRP A 137 18.62 2.89 -2.68
C TRP A 137 18.08 1.76 -1.80
N GLY A 138 17.10 1.03 -2.29
CA GLY A 138 16.61 -0.17 -1.61
C GLY A 138 15.96 -1.13 -2.57
N ALA A 139 15.92 -2.39 -2.14
CA ALA A 139 15.25 -3.47 -2.85
C ALA A 139 14.62 -4.44 -1.88
N SER A 140 13.55 -5.07 -2.29
CA SER A 140 12.93 -6.19 -1.61
C SER A 140 12.59 -7.29 -2.60
N THR A 141 12.62 -8.53 -2.13
CA THR A 141 12.16 -9.70 -2.89
C THR A 141 11.49 -10.68 -1.94
N GLY A 142 10.61 -11.51 -2.46
CA GLY A 142 9.91 -12.48 -1.63
C GLY A 142 9.01 -13.42 -2.40
N PHE A 143 8.37 -14.31 -1.67
CA PHE A 143 7.42 -15.29 -2.21
C PHE A 143 6.02 -14.96 -1.71
N LEU A 144 5.08 -14.94 -2.64
CA LEU A 144 3.65 -14.88 -2.36
C LEU A 144 3.04 -16.25 -2.68
N PHE A 145 2.36 -16.80 -1.69
CA PHE A 145 1.59 -18.04 -1.77
C PHE A 145 0.12 -17.68 -1.69
N SER A 146 -0.65 -18.14 -2.65
CA SER A 146 -2.07 -17.87 -2.74
C SER A 146 -2.85 -19.16 -2.82
N ASP A 147 -3.82 -19.31 -1.92
CA ASP A 147 -4.66 -20.50 -1.80
C ASP A 147 -6.14 -20.11 -1.98
N LEU A 148 -6.82 -20.78 -2.91
CA LEU A 148 -8.23 -20.63 -3.21
C LEU A 148 -8.90 -22.02 -3.19
N GLY A 149 -9.08 -22.59 -2.00
CA GLY A 149 -9.60 -23.94 -1.82
C GLY A 149 -8.68 -25.01 -2.40
N GLU A 150 -9.04 -25.59 -3.53
CA GLU A 150 -8.22 -26.64 -4.19
C GLU A 150 -7.13 -26.05 -5.12
N TYR A 151 -7.19 -24.76 -5.41
CA TYR A 151 -6.26 -24.08 -6.31
C TYR A 151 -5.20 -23.33 -5.54
N SER A 152 -3.96 -23.46 -5.92
CA SER A 152 -2.86 -22.71 -5.30
C SER A 152 -1.93 -22.14 -6.35
N SER A 153 -1.37 -20.97 -6.04
CA SER A 153 -0.39 -20.28 -6.87
C SER A 153 0.79 -19.81 -6.04
N THR A 154 1.94 -19.66 -6.67
CA THR A 154 3.18 -19.18 -6.02
C THR A 154 3.87 -18.19 -6.95
N LEU A 155 4.15 -17.00 -6.44
CA LEU A 155 4.86 -15.95 -7.16
C LEU A 155 6.19 -15.64 -6.48
N LEU A 156 7.21 -15.36 -7.29
CA LEU A 156 8.39 -14.61 -6.88
C LEU A 156 8.10 -13.12 -7.10
N THR A 157 8.23 -12.30 -6.08
CA THR A 157 7.91 -10.87 -6.13
C THR A 157 9.15 -10.01 -5.93
N GLY A 158 9.12 -8.77 -6.44
CA GLY A 158 10.19 -7.81 -6.29
C GLY A 158 9.73 -6.36 -6.28
N THR A 159 10.43 -5.54 -5.49
CA THR A 159 10.25 -4.10 -5.44
C THR A 159 11.63 -3.45 -5.35
N SER A 160 11.86 -2.37 -6.06
CA SER A 160 13.08 -1.58 -5.94
C SER A 160 12.78 -0.10 -5.99
N GLY A 161 13.57 0.71 -5.29
CA GLY A 161 13.36 2.14 -5.27
C GLY A 161 14.62 2.92 -4.95
N VAL A 162 14.54 4.20 -5.30
CA VAL A 162 15.56 5.20 -4.96
C VAL A 162 14.86 6.42 -4.35
N SER A 163 15.56 7.14 -3.50
CA SER A 163 15.08 8.42 -2.97
C SER A 163 16.20 9.44 -2.88
N LEU A 164 15.88 10.68 -3.22
CA LEU A 164 16.77 11.83 -3.22
C LEU A 164 16.33 12.83 -2.14
N ASN A 165 17.19 13.08 -1.18
CA ASN A 165 16.95 14.04 -0.11
C ASN A 165 17.51 15.41 -0.48
N LEU A 166 16.64 16.37 -0.75
CA LEU A 166 16.94 17.77 -1.03
C LEU A 166 16.80 18.58 0.26
N ALA A 167 17.71 18.34 1.21
CA ALA A 167 17.65 18.89 2.57
C ALA A 167 17.48 20.42 2.62
N LYS A 168 18.11 21.17 1.70
CA LYS A 168 17.98 22.64 1.60
C LYS A 168 16.54 23.11 1.43
N TYR A 169 15.69 22.29 0.79
CA TYR A 169 14.30 22.62 0.47
C TYR A 169 13.30 21.87 1.36
N ASN A 170 13.78 21.01 2.27
CA ASN A 170 12.97 20.05 3.04
C ASN A 170 12.08 19.19 2.12
N ILE A 171 12.64 18.74 1.00
CA ILE A 171 11.96 17.92 0.01
C ILE A 171 12.66 16.57 -0.09
N LEU A 172 11.87 15.52 -0.13
CA LEU A 172 12.28 14.17 -0.45
C LEU A 172 11.54 13.71 -1.70
N VAL A 173 12.26 13.27 -2.71
CA VAL A 173 11.73 12.73 -3.96
C VAL A 173 12.03 11.25 -4.00
N GLY A 174 11.05 10.43 -4.33
CA GLY A 174 11.19 8.98 -4.47
C GLY A 174 10.75 8.49 -5.84
N LEU A 175 11.40 7.45 -6.32
CA LEU A 175 10.99 6.68 -7.49
C LEU A 175 11.07 5.20 -7.09
N ALA A 176 10.01 4.45 -7.35
CA ALA A 176 9.97 3.02 -7.08
C ALA A 176 9.25 2.27 -8.20
N ILE A 177 9.71 1.05 -8.45
CA ILE A 177 8.97 0.05 -9.20
C ILE A 177 8.61 -1.05 -8.22
N ARG A 178 7.31 -1.35 -8.11
CA ARG A 178 6.78 -2.28 -7.12
C ARG A 178 5.85 -3.32 -7.73
N ASN A 179 5.61 -4.39 -6.97
CA ASN A 179 4.76 -5.51 -7.38
C ASN A 179 5.23 -6.18 -8.69
N LEU A 180 6.53 -6.12 -9.00
CA LEU A 180 7.09 -6.99 -10.03
C LEU A 180 6.87 -8.43 -9.57
N ALA A 181 6.36 -9.28 -10.44
CA ALA A 181 6.13 -10.68 -10.09
C ALA A 181 6.41 -11.60 -11.27
N ILE A 182 6.85 -12.80 -10.93
CA ILE A 182 7.04 -13.92 -11.87
C ILE A 182 6.32 -15.11 -11.25
N SER A 183 5.44 -15.74 -12.01
CA SER A 183 4.77 -16.95 -11.57
C SER A 183 5.74 -18.13 -11.56
N ILE A 184 5.77 -18.86 -10.45
CA ILE A 184 6.46 -20.14 -10.30
C ILE A 184 5.44 -21.28 -10.47
N LYS A 185 4.23 -21.07 -9.94
CA LYS A 185 3.11 -21.97 -10.06
C LYS A 185 1.84 -21.16 -10.25
N ASP A 186 1.12 -21.40 -11.32
CA ASP A 186 -0.14 -20.73 -11.64
C ASP A 186 -1.36 -21.54 -11.18
N TYR A 187 -2.48 -20.88 -10.93
CA TYR A 187 -3.78 -21.52 -10.69
C TYR A 187 -4.28 -22.30 -11.91
N SER A 188 -3.99 -21.82 -13.10
CA SER A 188 -4.43 -22.38 -14.38
C SER A 188 -3.42 -22.01 -15.46
N SER A 189 -3.62 -22.56 -16.68
CA SER A 189 -2.81 -22.25 -17.87
C SER A 189 -3.13 -20.88 -18.50
N ALA A 190 -4.02 -20.08 -17.92
CA ALA A 190 -4.35 -18.75 -18.43
C ALA A 190 -3.25 -17.75 -18.09
N GLU A 191 -2.95 -16.83 -19.01
CA GLU A 191 -2.03 -15.74 -18.75
C GLU A 191 -2.55 -14.85 -17.61
N ILE A 192 -1.70 -14.61 -16.61
CA ILE A 192 -2.00 -13.79 -15.45
C ILE A 192 -1.21 -12.50 -15.55
N ASN A 193 -1.91 -11.38 -15.36
CA ASN A 193 -1.30 -10.07 -15.36
C ASN A 193 -1.08 -9.59 -13.93
N PHE A 194 0.16 -9.19 -13.62
CA PHE A 194 0.53 -8.73 -12.30
C PHE A 194 0.34 -7.23 -12.17
N PRO A 195 -0.08 -6.73 -10.98
CA PRO A 195 -0.33 -5.31 -10.75
C PRO A 195 0.96 -4.52 -10.52
N ALA A 196 1.92 -4.64 -11.43
CA ALA A 196 3.18 -3.89 -11.36
C ALA A 196 2.93 -2.39 -11.52
N ILE A 197 3.56 -1.58 -10.65
CA ILE A 197 3.34 -0.14 -10.54
C ILE A 197 4.69 0.58 -10.59
N LEU A 198 4.75 1.64 -11.40
CA LEU A 198 5.78 2.66 -11.32
C LEU A 198 5.25 3.81 -10.45
N ASN A 199 5.92 4.10 -9.34
CA ASN A 199 5.56 5.14 -8.39
C ASN A 199 6.57 6.28 -8.44
N LEU A 200 6.07 7.51 -8.59
CA LEU A 200 6.82 8.75 -8.37
C LEU A 200 6.23 9.44 -7.15
N SER A 201 7.05 9.76 -6.18
CA SER A 201 6.61 10.32 -4.90
C SER A 201 7.40 11.56 -4.51
N LEU A 202 6.72 12.48 -3.85
CA LEU A 202 7.29 13.71 -3.32
C LEU A 202 6.75 13.94 -1.91
N ALA A 203 7.65 14.17 -0.96
CA ALA A 203 7.28 14.63 0.37
C ALA A 203 7.95 15.96 0.68
N LYS A 204 7.21 16.85 1.35
CA LYS A 204 7.71 18.17 1.76
C LYS A 204 7.27 18.50 3.18
N ARG A 205 8.25 18.80 4.03
CA ARG A 205 8.00 19.40 5.33
C ARG A 205 7.75 20.89 5.17
N LEU A 206 6.62 21.36 5.67
CA LEU A 206 6.24 22.76 5.59
C LEU A 206 7.04 23.60 6.60
N ALA A 207 7.38 24.84 6.23
CA ALA A 207 8.26 25.68 7.03
C ALA A 207 7.57 26.23 8.30
N TYR A 208 6.26 26.49 8.23
CA TYR A 208 5.51 27.15 9.29
C TYR A 208 4.49 26.26 10.01
N LEU A 209 4.32 25.06 9.53
CA LEU A 209 3.41 24.08 10.11
C LEU A 209 4.18 22.77 10.35
N PRO A 210 3.93 22.09 11.48
CA PRO A 210 4.52 20.79 11.75
C PRO A 210 3.84 19.68 10.89
N LEU A 211 3.81 19.89 9.59
CA LEU A 211 3.11 19.06 8.61
C LEU A 211 4.06 18.63 7.51
N ASN A 212 4.16 17.32 7.31
CA ASN A 212 4.79 16.68 6.17
C ASN A 212 3.70 16.32 5.16
N MET A 213 3.66 17.01 4.02
CA MET A 213 2.77 16.69 2.91
C MET A 213 3.43 15.66 1.99
N ALA A 214 2.63 14.75 1.45
CA ALA A 214 3.06 13.76 0.48
C ALA A 214 2.15 13.76 -0.74
N LEU A 215 2.75 13.67 -1.92
CA LEU A 215 2.09 13.47 -3.21
C LEU A 215 2.73 12.28 -3.88
N ASP A 216 1.92 11.32 -4.29
CA ASP A 216 2.36 10.13 -5.00
C ASP A 216 1.58 9.99 -6.31
N ILE A 217 2.27 9.56 -7.35
CA ILE A 217 1.70 9.25 -8.66
C ILE A 217 2.04 7.79 -8.95
N ASP A 218 1.02 6.96 -9.05
CA ASP A 218 1.11 5.56 -9.39
C ASP A 218 0.69 5.36 -10.85
N TYR A 219 1.55 4.71 -11.61
CA TYR A 219 1.27 4.30 -12.98
C TYR A 219 1.28 2.77 -13.06
N GLY A 220 0.12 2.17 -13.28
CA GLY A 220 0.00 0.73 -13.47
C GLY A 220 0.57 0.32 -14.83
N LEU A 221 1.63 -0.49 -14.81
CA LEU A 221 2.36 -0.86 -16.04
C LEU A 221 1.53 -1.74 -16.98
N TYR A 222 0.59 -2.50 -16.43
CA TYR A 222 -0.28 -3.37 -17.21
C TYR A 222 -1.59 -2.67 -17.65
N ASN A 223 -2.31 -2.12 -16.68
CA ASN A 223 -3.62 -1.50 -16.94
C ASN A 223 -3.51 -0.07 -17.48
N GLN A 224 -2.31 0.51 -17.49
CA GLN A 224 -2.00 1.88 -17.95
C GLN A 224 -2.83 2.97 -17.23
N LEU A 225 -3.33 2.66 -16.04
CA LEU A 225 -4.06 3.62 -15.22
C LEU A 225 -3.10 4.44 -14.38
N MET A 226 -3.42 5.72 -14.24
CA MET A 226 -2.69 6.66 -13.39
C MET A 226 -3.55 7.03 -12.20
N THR A 227 -3.02 6.87 -10.98
CA THR A 227 -3.68 7.24 -9.74
C THR A 227 -2.82 8.28 -9.01
N PHE A 228 -3.46 9.33 -8.54
CA PHE A 228 -2.83 10.36 -7.71
C PHE A 228 -3.25 10.16 -6.27
N HIS A 229 -2.29 10.20 -5.36
CA HIS A 229 -2.53 10.09 -3.92
C HIS A 229 -1.97 11.34 -3.24
N LEU A 230 -2.78 11.96 -2.40
CA LEU A 230 -2.39 13.11 -1.59
C LEU A 230 -2.60 12.78 -0.13
N GLY A 231 -1.61 13.06 0.69
CA GLY A 231 -1.72 12.82 2.13
C GLY A 231 -0.76 13.67 2.93
N GLY A 232 -0.77 13.47 4.23
CA GLY A 232 0.12 14.18 5.12
C GLY A 232 0.16 13.61 6.53
N VAL A 233 1.22 14.00 7.23
CA VAL A 233 1.47 13.67 8.64
C VAL A 233 1.64 14.96 9.41
N PHE A 234 0.69 15.26 10.28
CA PHE A 234 0.72 16.39 11.17
C PHE A 234 1.36 15.98 12.50
N GLU A 235 2.48 16.60 12.86
CA GLU A 235 3.22 16.33 14.08
C GLU A 235 2.65 17.18 15.23
N LEU A 236 2.15 16.53 16.26
CA LEU A 236 1.60 17.16 17.47
C LEU A 236 2.58 17.03 18.65
N PRO A 237 2.38 17.84 19.74
CA PRO A 237 3.08 17.62 20.98
C PRO A 237 2.93 16.18 21.51
N TYR A 238 3.78 15.78 22.45
CA TYR A 238 3.76 14.46 23.09
C TYR A 238 3.98 13.29 22.14
N ASN A 239 4.79 13.50 21.08
CA ASN A 239 5.12 12.47 20.06
C ASN A 239 3.86 11.82 19.43
N THR A 240 2.83 12.62 19.26
CA THR A 240 1.58 12.24 18.60
C THR A 240 1.61 12.71 17.15
N GLN A 241 1.09 11.91 16.24
CA GLN A 241 0.95 12.27 14.83
C GLN A 241 -0.48 12.00 14.36
N ILE A 242 -1.03 12.90 13.56
CA ILE A 242 -2.27 12.67 12.83
C ILE A 242 -1.91 12.47 11.36
N ARG A 243 -2.45 11.41 10.76
CA ARG A 243 -2.29 11.09 9.35
C ARG A 243 -3.60 11.25 8.62
N PHE A 244 -3.52 11.69 7.38
CA PHE A 244 -4.67 11.78 6.50
C PHE A 244 -4.25 11.54 5.05
N GLY A 245 -5.21 11.12 4.23
CA GLY A 245 -4.96 10.92 2.82
C GLY A 245 -6.25 10.79 2.02
N THR A 246 -6.11 10.94 0.72
CA THR A 246 -7.15 10.73 -0.30
C THR A 246 -6.49 10.43 -1.64
N SER A 247 -7.23 9.91 -2.60
CA SER A 247 -6.72 9.65 -3.94
C SER A 247 -7.67 10.12 -5.06
N SER A 248 -7.23 10.03 -6.29
CA SER A 248 -8.07 10.32 -7.45
C SER A 248 -9.18 9.29 -7.66
N GLN A 249 -9.09 8.10 -7.04
CA GLN A 249 -10.14 7.07 -7.08
C GLN A 249 -11.43 7.52 -6.39
N ARG A 250 -11.36 8.60 -5.61
CA ARG A 250 -12.53 9.24 -5.02
C ARG A 250 -13.63 9.53 -6.05
N ILE A 251 -13.23 9.94 -7.26
CA ILE A 251 -14.18 10.31 -8.31
C ILE A 251 -15.04 9.10 -8.72
N ASP A 252 -14.43 7.91 -8.77
CA ASP A 252 -15.09 6.66 -9.15
C ASP A 252 -15.96 6.07 -8.03
N GLN A 253 -15.71 6.50 -6.78
CA GLN A 253 -16.40 6.00 -5.58
C GLN A 253 -17.57 6.89 -5.12
N LEU A 254 -17.83 8.04 -5.77
CA LEU A 254 -18.93 8.93 -5.43
C LEU A 254 -20.28 8.24 -5.66
N SER A 255 -21.12 8.24 -4.61
CA SER A 255 -22.46 7.64 -4.68
C SER A 255 -23.51 8.57 -5.29
N GLN A 256 -23.28 9.88 -5.22
CA GLN A 256 -24.21 10.96 -5.61
C GLN A 256 -25.58 10.91 -4.87
N ILE A 257 -25.66 10.13 -3.79
CA ILE A 257 -26.88 9.93 -3.01
C ILE A 257 -26.82 10.70 -1.69
N ASN A 258 -25.65 10.75 -1.06
CA ASN A 258 -25.46 11.37 0.25
C ASN A 258 -24.21 12.25 0.28
N LEU A 259 -24.41 13.57 0.36
CA LEU A 259 -23.34 14.56 0.33
C LEU A 259 -22.25 14.33 1.39
N ILE A 260 -22.64 14.00 2.64
CA ILE A 260 -21.67 13.78 3.74
C ILE A 260 -20.82 12.55 3.44
N ARG A 261 -21.43 11.49 2.94
CA ARG A 261 -20.73 10.27 2.56
C ARG A 261 -19.77 10.52 1.39
N ASP A 262 -20.21 11.27 0.39
CA ASP A 262 -19.39 11.63 -0.77
C ASP A 262 -18.21 12.53 -0.39
N ILE A 263 -18.36 13.41 0.62
CA ILE A 263 -17.26 14.20 1.18
C ILE A 263 -16.22 13.33 1.88
N LEU A 264 -16.64 12.27 2.56
CA LEU A 264 -15.76 11.37 3.30
C LEU A 264 -15.23 10.20 2.47
N THR A 265 -15.78 10.01 1.27
CA THR A 265 -15.35 8.95 0.35
C THR A 265 -13.86 9.06 0.01
N ASP A 266 -13.19 7.92 -0.07
CA ASP A 266 -11.76 7.81 -0.36
C ASP A 266 -10.91 8.69 0.57
N THR A 267 -11.28 8.75 1.84
CA THR A 267 -10.55 9.50 2.86
C THR A 267 -10.03 8.54 3.92
N GLY A 268 -8.74 8.63 4.17
CA GLY A 268 -8.07 7.94 5.26
C GLY A 268 -7.74 8.91 6.39
N LEU A 269 -7.88 8.44 7.63
CA LEU A 269 -7.48 9.16 8.84
C LEU A 269 -6.78 8.20 9.79
N GLY A 270 -5.80 8.69 10.54
CA GLY A 270 -5.09 7.89 11.53
C GLY A 270 -4.40 8.72 12.60
N ILE A 271 -4.12 8.06 13.70
CA ILE A 271 -3.34 8.61 14.80
C ILE A 271 -2.23 7.66 15.18
N THR A 272 -1.06 8.23 15.46
CA THR A 272 0.11 7.50 15.97
C THR A 272 0.55 8.14 17.27
N ILE A 273 0.78 7.33 18.29
CA ILE A 273 1.37 7.75 19.57
C ILE A 273 2.67 6.99 19.74
N THR A 274 3.78 7.72 19.87
CA THR A 274 5.11 7.13 20.06
C THR A 274 5.57 7.38 21.51
N THR A 275 5.85 6.30 22.21
CA THR A 275 6.52 6.33 23.52
C THR A 275 8.00 5.98 23.37
N HIS A 276 8.70 5.84 24.50
CA HIS A 276 10.10 5.44 24.47
C HIS A 276 10.33 4.08 23.80
N GLN A 277 9.47 3.10 24.09
CA GLN A 277 9.60 1.73 23.57
C GLN A 277 8.50 1.33 22.58
N TYR A 278 7.33 1.97 22.62
CA TYR A 278 6.16 1.55 21.85
C TYR A 278 5.72 2.60 20.85
N ILE A 279 5.23 2.14 19.73
CA ILE A 279 4.51 2.94 18.73
C ILE A 279 3.12 2.31 18.61
N ILE A 280 2.08 3.08 18.88
CA ILE A 280 0.69 2.64 18.78
C ILE A 280 0.03 3.40 17.63
N ASP A 281 -0.55 2.67 16.71
CA ASP A 281 -1.16 3.20 15.50
C ASP A 281 -2.60 2.75 15.38
N ILE A 282 -3.48 3.69 15.04
CA ILE A 282 -4.88 3.42 14.68
C ILE A 282 -5.17 4.16 13.39
N GLY A 283 -5.85 3.51 12.47
CA GLY A 283 -6.22 4.10 11.18
C GLY A 283 -7.59 3.66 10.72
N THR A 284 -8.21 4.48 9.91
CA THR A 284 -9.47 4.17 9.22
C THR A 284 -9.43 4.69 7.80
N TYR A 285 -10.16 4.02 6.92
CA TYR A 285 -10.40 4.46 5.55
C TYR A 285 -11.88 4.25 5.22
N ILE A 286 -12.45 5.18 4.48
CA ILE A 286 -13.88 5.19 4.14
C ILE A 286 -14.04 4.98 2.64
N TYR A 287 -14.60 3.82 2.27
CA TYR A 287 -15.10 3.59 0.93
C TYR A 287 -16.41 4.36 0.70
N GLY A 288 -16.70 4.77 -0.53
CA GLY A 288 -17.94 5.43 -0.90
C GLY A 288 -19.17 4.63 -0.47
N THR A 289 -19.45 3.53 -1.16
CA THR A 289 -20.58 2.64 -0.87
C THR A 289 -20.20 1.39 -0.08
N GLY A 290 -18.91 1.03 -0.07
CA GLY A 290 -18.39 -0.24 0.44
C GLY A 290 -18.18 -0.33 1.96
N GLY A 291 -18.45 0.76 2.73
CA GLY A 291 -18.25 0.75 4.18
C GLY A 291 -16.92 1.38 4.61
N SER A 292 -16.38 0.94 5.74
CA SER A 292 -15.11 1.44 6.29
C SER A 292 -14.15 0.31 6.59
N VAL A 293 -12.86 0.60 6.49
CA VAL A 293 -11.75 -0.25 6.89
C VAL A 293 -11.15 0.33 8.16
N ILE A 294 -10.82 -0.52 9.12
CA ILE A 294 -10.19 -0.14 10.38
C ILE A 294 -8.88 -0.91 10.54
N ALA A 295 -7.86 -0.23 11.02
CA ALA A 295 -6.56 -0.85 11.26
C ALA A 295 -6.02 -0.46 12.63
N ILE A 296 -5.29 -1.39 13.23
CA ILE A 296 -4.48 -1.20 14.43
C ILE A 296 -3.05 -1.67 14.17
N GLY A 297 -2.08 -1.01 14.79
CA GLY A 297 -0.67 -1.33 14.67
C GLY A 297 0.06 -1.16 15.99
N LEU A 298 1.08 -1.97 16.18
CA LEU A 298 1.99 -1.89 17.33
C LEU A 298 3.41 -1.99 16.82
N GLY A 299 4.25 -1.02 17.19
CA GLY A 299 5.70 -1.04 17.01
C GLY A 299 6.40 -1.21 18.36
N LEU A 300 7.45 -2.03 18.39
CA LEU A 300 8.32 -2.23 19.54
C LEU A 300 9.75 -1.89 19.13
N LYS A 301 10.36 -0.91 19.80
CA LYS A 301 11.79 -0.58 19.67
C LYS A 301 12.59 -1.53 20.58
N LEU A 302 13.52 -2.25 19.99
CA LEU A 302 14.32 -3.31 20.63
C LEU A 302 15.76 -2.86 20.90
#